data_c4d2f51d0119385c474cc7e52fdb31bd
#
_entry.id   c4d2f51d0119385c474cc7e52fdb31bd
#
_cell.length_a   1.000
_cell.length_b   1.000
_cell.length_c   1.000
_cell.angle_alpha   90.00
_cell.angle_beta   90.00
_cell.angle_gamma   90.00
#
_symmetry.space_group_name_H-M   'P 1'
#
loop_
_entity.id
_entity.type
_entity.pdbx_description
1 polymer ?
#
loop_
_entity_poly.entity_id
_entity_poly.type
_entity_poly.pdbx_seq_one_letter_code
_entity_poly.pdbx_strand_id
1 'polypeptide(L)'
;MNIIRKFLFHKRINTARRISFGFALIILVGALLLMLPISSKERVVTPFLSALFTTTSATCVTGLTLINVGAYFSLFGQAVILFLIQLGGLGFMTILCIVFIVSNRQIGLRNRMLIAQTMGTESLEGIVKLAKHVLHITGIIELLGAIVLSIRFVPKYGFFKGMWFSIFHSVSAFCNAGFDIIGDGKSMLSYRHDPLVLCTLAILVAIGGLGFIVWEDIIAKKSWKKLNVYSKVIILAQIFFIVVGTFVYFILEYGNINTIGAESVGQKILASFFQSVTTRTAGFDALIQNNLTDLSKAWGTVLMLSLIHI
;
A
#
# COMPACT_ATOMS: atom_id res chain seq x y z
N MET A 1 20.40 -4.36 -24.70
CA MET A 1 19.26 -5.31 -24.65
C MET A 1 19.67 -6.77 -24.40
N ASN A 2 20.83 -7.23 -24.87
CA ASN A 2 21.28 -8.64 -24.70
C ASN A 2 21.79 -9.01 -23.29
N ILE A 3 22.37 -8.08 -22.50
CA ILE A 3 22.95 -8.36 -21.18
C ILE A 3 21.84 -8.60 -20.14
N ILE A 4 20.82 -7.77 -20.11
CA ILE A 4 19.67 -7.90 -19.19
C ILE A 4 18.92 -9.21 -19.47
N ARG A 5 18.72 -9.53 -20.77
CA ARG A 5 18.07 -10.78 -21.19
C ARG A 5 18.90 -12.00 -20.79
N LYS A 6 20.24 -11.95 -20.92
CA LYS A 6 21.15 -13.04 -20.55
C LYS A 6 21.18 -13.25 -19.03
N PHE A 7 21.09 -12.16 -18.24
CA PHE A 7 21.10 -12.23 -16.78
C PHE A 7 19.75 -12.77 -16.22
N LEU A 8 18.62 -12.29 -16.73
CA LEU A 8 17.30 -12.74 -16.28
C LEU A 8 16.95 -14.18 -16.69
N PHE A 9 17.54 -14.68 -17.77
CA PHE A 9 17.19 -15.99 -18.34
C PHE A 9 18.30 -17.06 -18.24
N HIS A 10 19.41 -16.79 -17.54
CA HIS A 10 20.50 -17.77 -17.41
C HIS A 10 20.06 -18.95 -16.50
N LYS A 11 20.32 -20.18 -16.96
CA LYS A 11 19.85 -21.45 -16.34
C LYS A 11 20.26 -21.65 -14.87
N ARG A 12 21.25 -20.91 -14.35
CA ARG A 12 21.87 -21.09 -13.03
C ARG A 12 21.48 -20.06 -11.96
N ILE A 13 20.63 -19.04 -12.27
CA ILE A 13 20.29 -18.01 -11.29
C ILE A 13 19.03 -18.46 -10.52
N ASN A 14 19.15 -18.52 -9.18
CA ASN A 14 18.05 -18.80 -8.24
C ASN A 14 16.89 -17.81 -8.44
N THR A 15 15.66 -18.29 -8.26
CA THR A 15 14.43 -17.49 -8.37
C THR A 15 14.49 -16.22 -7.51
N ALA A 16 14.92 -16.34 -6.25
CA ALA A 16 15.07 -15.23 -5.33
C ALA A 16 15.99 -14.13 -5.87
N ARG A 17 17.15 -14.48 -6.43
CA ARG A 17 18.10 -13.51 -7.02
C ARG A 17 17.50 -12.75 -8.20
N ARG A 18 16.61 -13.37 -8.99
CA ARG A 18 15.96 -12.69 -10.12
C ARG A 18 14.93 -11.68 -9.65
N ILE A 19 14.16 -12.06 -8.63
CA ILE A 19 13.18 -11.16 -8.01
C ILE A 19 13.91 -9.95 -7.41
N SER A 20 14.95 -10.19 -6.59
CA SER A 20 15.73 -9.12 -5.98
C SER A 20 16.38 -8.19 -7.03
N PHE A 21 16.91 -8.76 -8.10
CA PHE A 21 17.48 -7.96 -9.19
C PHE A 21 16.41 -7.14 -9.93
N GLY A 22 15.22 -7.71 -10.14
CA GLY A 22 14.09 -7.01 -10.74
C GLY A 22 13.67 -5.80 -9.90
N PHE A 23 13.52 -5.97 -8.58
CA PHE A 23 13.23 -4.88 -7.65
C PHE A 23 14.34 -3.83 -7.65
N ALA A 24 15.62 -4.24 -7.56
CA ALA A 24 16.74 -3.31 -7.61
C ALA A 24 16.76 -2.48 -8.89
N LEU A 25 16.44 -3.09 -10.03
CA LEU A 25 16.36 -2.38 -11.31
C LEU A 25 15.23 -1.36 -11.33
N ILE A 26 14.04 -1.72 -10.83
CA ILE A 26 12.89 -0.81 -10.72
C ILE A 26 13.22 0.38 -9.84
N ILE A 27 13.83 0.14 -8.67
CA ILE A 27 14.25 1.18 -7.72
C ILE A 27 15.25 2.14 -8.40
N LEU A 28 16.26 1.62 -9.07
CA LEU A 28 17.25 2.45 -9.75
C LEU A 28 16.64 3.28 -10.89
N VAL A 29 15.81 2.68 -11.74
CA VAL A 29 15.10 3.40 -12.80
C VAL A 29 14.17 4.46 -12.21
N GLY A 30 13.43 4.13 -11.16
CA GLY A 30 12.59 5.08 -10.43
C GLY A 30 13.40 6.25 -9.86
N ALA A 31 14.56 5.97 -9.25
CA ALA A 31 15.46 6.99 -8.71
C ALA A 31 15.95 7.95 -9.81
N LEU A 32 16.36 7.40 -10.95
CA LEU A 32 16.77 8.23 -12.12
C LEU A 32 15.61 9.10 -12.63
N LEU A 33 14.37 8.58 -12.66
CA LEU A 33 13.20 9.37 -13.05
C LEU A 33 12.88 10.47 -12.02
N LEU A 34 12.98 10.20 -10.73
CA LEU A 34 12.76 11.21 -9.69
C LEU A 34 13.87 12.26 -9.61
N MET A 35 15.08 11.97 -10.09
CA MET A 35 16.17 12.95 -10.22
C MET A 35 15.95 13.98 -11.32
N LEU A 36 15.12 13.68 -12.31
CA LEU A 36 14.86 14.61 -13.40
C LEU A 36 14.26 15.92 -12.87
N PRO A 37 14.68 17.08 -13.37
CA PRO A 37 14.13 18.39 -12.95
C PRO A 37 12.61 18.48 -13.09
N ILE A 38 12.02 17.79 -14.06
CA ILE A 38 10.58 17.74 -14.29
C ILE A 38 9.82 17.06 -13.11
N SER A 39 10.51 16.24 -12.31
CA SER A 39 9.91 15.53 -11.16
C SER A 39 9.72 16.44 -9.95
N SER A 40 10.43 17.56 -9.85
CA SER A 40 10.28 18.54 -8.76
C SER A 40 9.44 19.74 -9.23
N LYS A 41 8.72 20.39 -8.29
CA LYS A 41 7.92 21.59 -8.58
C LYS A 41 8.80 22.79 -8.93
N GLU A 42 9.94 22.89 -8.25
CA GLU A 42 10.91 23.96 -8.45
C GLU A 42 11.86 23.68 -9.63
N ARG A 43 11.67 22.57 -10.34
CA ARG A 43 12.52 22.11 -11.45
C ARG A 43 14.01 21.96 -11.08
N VAL A 44 14.28 21.64 -9.83
CA VAL A 44 15.60 21.34 -9.31
C VAL A 44 15.87 19.84 -9.38
N VAL A 45 17.13 19.45 -9.65
CA VAL A 45 17.55 18.05 -9.62
C VAL A 45 17.48 17.53 -8.20
N THR A 46 16.68 16.48 -7.98
CA THR A 46 16.58 15.83 -6.65
C THR A 46 17.89 15.10 -6.33
N PRO A 47 18.46 15.27 -5.12
CA PRO A 47 19.65 14.52 -4.71
C PRO A 47 19.45 13.03 -4.85
N PHE A 48 20.47 12.32 -5.38
CA PHE A 48 20.38 10.86 -5.67
C PHE A 48 19.94 10.04 -4.46
N LEU A 49 20.51 10.29 -3.27
CA LEU A 49 20.16 9.54 -2.06
C LEU A 49 18.70 9.75 -1.66
N SER A 50 18.17 10.96 -1.76
CA SER A 50 16.77 11.26 -1.46
C SER A 50 15.82 10.62 -2.48
N ALA A 51 16.18 10.64 -3.78
CA ALA A 51 15.44 9.96 -4.83
C ALA A 51 15.47 8.44 -4.62
N LEU A 52 16.64 7.86 -4.34
CA LEU A 52 16.82 6.43 -4.08
C LEU A 52 16.03 5.98 -2.85
N PHE A 53 16.07 6.75 -1.76
CA PHE A 53 15.30 6.46 -0.56
C PHE A 53 13.80 6.44 -0.84
N THR A 54 13.28 7.50 -1.50
CA THR A 54 11.86 7.63 -1.82
C THR A 54 11.39 6.50 -2.75
N THR A 55 12.17 6.14 -3.78
CA THR A 55 11.82 5.05 -4.71
C THR A 55 11.91 3.69 -4.05
N THR A 56 12.89 3.47 -3.17
CA THR A 56 12.97 2.24 -2.37
C THR A 56 11.75 2.11 -1.47
N SER A 57 11.41 3.18 -0.76
CA SER A 57 10.24 3.24 0.12
C SER A 57 8.94 3.00 -0.65
N ALA A 58 8.77 3.62 -1.82
CA ALA A 58 7.59 3.44 -2.67
C ALA A 58 7.50 2.00 -3.21
N THR A 59 8.60 1.44 -3.72
CA THR A 59 8.63 0.10 -4.31
C THR A 59 8.51 -1.00 -3.25
N CYS A 60 9.09 -0.79 -2.06
CA CYS A 60 8.95 -1.72 -0.93
C CYS A 60 7.70 -1.45 -0.08
N VAL A 61 6.90 -0.45 -0.46
CA VAL A 61 5.63 -0.12 0.22
C VAL A 61 5.85 0.17 1.72
N THR A 62 6.87 0.99 2.04
CA THR A 62 7.26 1.29 3.43
C THR A 62 6.64 2.57 3.97
N GLY A 63 6.37 3.58 3.10
CA GLY A 63 5.76 4.85 3.47
C GLY A 63 6.69 5.89 4.10
N LEU A 64 7.97 5.58 4.27
CA LEU A 64 8.93 6.52 4.82
C LEU A 64 9.42 7.49 3.75
N THR A 65 9.51 8.77 4.08
CA THR A 65 9.98 9.81 3.16
C THR A 65 10.95 10.76 3.87
N LEU A 66 12.02 11.15 3.17
CA LEU A 66 12.95 12.20 3.63
C LEU A 66 12.46 13.59 3.21
N ILE A 67 11.61 13.65 2.19
CA ILE A 67 11.10 14.87 1.58
C ILE A 67 9.58 14.76 1.55
N ASN A 68 8.88 15.85 1.88
CA ASN A 68 7.44 15.91 1.76
C ASN A 68 7.01 15.73 0.29
N VAL A 69 6.38 14.59 -0.02
CA VAL A 69 6.04 14.20 -1.40
C VAL A 69 5.08 15.21 -2.03
N GLY A 70 4.06 15.63 -1.30
CA GLY A 70 3.06 16.58 -1.79
C GLY A 70 3.59 17.99 -1.98
N ALA A 71 4.54 18.43 -1.16
CA ALA A 71 5.12 19.76 -1.27
C ALA A 71 6.19 19.86 -2.37
N TYR A 72 7.07 18.85 -2.45
CA TYR A 72 8.27 18.88 -3.30
C TYR A 72 8.04 18.36 -4.72
N PHE A 73 7.38 17.18 -4.88
CA PHE A 73 7.26 16.56 -6.19
C PHE A 73 6.15 17.16 -7.04
N SER A 74 6.45 17.35 -8.34
CA SER A 74 5.49 17.73 -9.36
C SER A 74 4.47 16.61 -9.61
N LEU A 75 3.44 16.87 -10.42
CA LEU A 75 2.48 15.83 -10.84
C LEU A 75 3.19 14.62 -11.49
N PHE A 76 4.24 14.86 -12.29
CA PHE A 76 5.03 13.80 -12.90
C PHE A 76 5.76 12.97 -11.83
N GLY A 77 6.44 13.61 -10.87
CA GLY A 77 7.12 12.91 -9.78
C GLY A 77 6.15 12.10 -8.91
N GLN A 78 4.99 12.68 -8.58
CA GLN A 78 3.93 11.96 -7.86
C GLN A 78 3.38 10.76 -8.65
N ALA A 79 3.22 10.89 -9.99
CA ALA A 79 2.79 9.79 -10.84
C ALA A 79 3.82 8.66 -10.89
N VAL A 80 5.12 8.99 -10.93
CA VAL A 80 6.20 7.99 -10.82
C VAL A 80 6.14 7.26 -9.48
N ILE A 81 5.97 7.99 -8.37
CA ILE A 81 5.84 7.40 -7.03
C ILE A 81 4.61 6.49 -6.97
N LEU A 82 3.46 6.94 -7.47
CA LEU A 82 2.22 6.16 -7.51
C LEU A 82 2.40 4.85 -8.30
N PHE A 83 3.06 4.94 -9.45
CA PHE A 83 3.36 3.76 -10.27
C PHE A 83 4.29 2.78 -9.54
N LEU A 84 5.30 3.28 -8.81
CA LEU A 84 6.18 2.45 -8.00
C LEU A 84 5.46 1.77 -6.82
N ILE A 85 4.54 2.49 -6.17
CA ILE A 85 3.66 1.94 -5.13
C ILE A 85 2.81 0.79 -5.69
N GLN A 86 2.20 0.99 -6.86
CA GLN A 86 1.39 -0.03 -7.53
C GLN A 86 2.23 -1.25 -7.93
N LEU A 87 3.46 -1.02 -8.44
CA LEU A 87 4.41 -2.09 -8.75
C LEU A 87 4.80 -2.91 -7.50
N GLY A 88 5.01 -2.23 -6.38
CA GLY A 88 5.35 -2.83 -5.10
C GLY A 88 4.19 -3.61 -4.49
N GLY A 89 3.03 -2.97 -4.37
CA GLY A 89 1.84 -3.55 -3.73
C GLY A 89 1.25 -4.76 -4.48
N LEU A 90 1.22 -4.71 -5.81
CA LEU A 90 0.79 -5.85 -6.63
C LEU A 90 1.87 -6.93 -6.78
N GLY A 91 3.11 -6.59 -6.46
CA GLY A 91 4.26 -7.44 -6.70
C GLY A 91 4.73 -7.40 -8.17
N PHE A 92 6.03 -7.22 -8.33
CA PHE A 92 6.71 -7.12 -9.63
C PHE A 92 6.32 -8.24 -10.64
N MET A 93 6.12 -9.46 -10.13
CA MET A 93 5.80 -10.61 -11.01
C MET A 93 4.38 -10.57 -11.57
N THR A 94 3.43 -10.01 -10.86
CA THR A 94 2.07 -9.79 -11.38
C THR A 94 2.10 -8.87 -12.58
N ILE A 95 2.90 -7.81 -12.51
CA ILE A 95 3.05 -6.86 -13.61
C ILE A 95 3.81 -7.45 -14.78
N LEU A 96 4.87 -8.23 -14.54
CA LEU A 96 5.50 -8.98 -15.61
C LEU A 96 4.50 -9.91 -16.31
N CYS A 97 3.61 -10.55 -15.57
CA CYS A 97 2.53 -11.36 -16.14
C CYS A 97 1.67 -10.54 -17.10
N ILE A 98 1.31 -9.30 -16.71
CA ILE A 98 0.53 -8.40 -17.57
C ILE A 98 1.29 -8.06 -18.85
N VAL A 99 2.56 -7.67 -18.72
CA VAL A 99 3.39 -7.33 -19.89
C VAL A 99 3.45 -8.49 -20.88
N PHE A 100 3.58 -9.75 -20.39
CA PHE A 100 3.53 -10.93 -21.25
C PHE A 100 2.17 -11.12 -21.91
N ILE A 101 1.07 -10.89 -21.16
CA ILE A 101 -0.30 -11.02 -21.66
C ILE A 101 -0.58 -9.99 -22.75
N VAL A 102 -0.27 -8.72 -22.49
CA VAL A 102 -0.47 -7.61 -23.45
C VAL A 102 0.38 -7.79 -24.70
N SER A 103 1.59 -8.34 -24.53
CA SER A 103 2.50 -8.62 -25.66
C SER A 103 2.13 -9.90 -26.44
N ASN A 104 1.02 -10.55 -26.14
CA ASN A 104 0.58 -11.83 -26.73
C ASN A 104 1.66 -12.93 -26.73
N ARG A 105 2.61 -12.89 -25.78
CA ARG A 105 3.67 -13.88 -25.67
C ARG A 105 3.25 -14.98 -24.70
N GLN A 106 3.50 -16.23 -25.10
CA GLN A 106 3.27 -17.37 -24.21
C GLN A 106 4.19 -17.29 -22.98
N ILE A 107 3.59 -17.42 -21.78
CA ILE A 107 4.32 -17.46 -20.52
C ILE A 107 4.86 -18.89 -20.35
N GLY A 108 6.18 -19.08 -20.54
CA GLY A 108 6.83 -20.36 -20.33
C GLY A 108 6.74 -20.83 -18.88
N LEU A 109 6.84 -22.15 -18.65
CA LEU A 109 6.74 -22.82 -17.35
C LEU A 109 7.57 -22.15 -16.25
N ARG A 110 8.77 -21.71 -16.56
CA ARG A 110 9.68 -21.07 -15.62
C ARG A 110 9.14 -19.71 -15.10
N ASN A 111 8.53 -18.93 -15.97
CA ASN A 111 7.93 -17.65 -15.58
C ASN A 111 6.64 -17.88 -14.78
N ARG A 112 5.89 -18.94 -15.10
CA ARG A 112 4.73 -19.35 -14.29
C ARG A 112 5.14 -19.74 -12.87
N MET A 113 6.24 -20.48 -12.70
CA MET A 113 6.79 -20.81 -11.37
C MET A 113 7.18 -19.54 -10.57
N LEU A 114 7.80 -18.56 -11.23
CA LEU A 114 8.15 -17.29 -10.59
C LEU A 114 6.92 -16.52 -10.13
N ILE A 115 5.87 -16.46 -10.95
CA ILE A 115 4.59 -15.82 -10.62
C ILE A 115 3.92 -16.56 -9.46
N ALA A 116 3.86 -17.91 -9.51
CA ALA A 116 3.29 -18.73 -8.46
C ALA A 116 3.95 -18.47 -7.11
N GLN A 117 5.28 -18.44 -7.09
CA GLN A 117 6.07 -18.22 -5.88
C GLN A 117 5.87 -16.80 -5.29
N THR A 118 5.72 -15.77 -6.13
CA THR A 118 5.47 -14.40 -5.66
C THR A 118 4.03 -14.19 -5.21
N MET A 119 3.08 -14.92 -5.77
CA MET A 119 1.68 -14.87 -5.36
C MET A 119 1.36 -15.84 -4.19
N GLY A 120 2.36 -16.60 -3.72
CA GLY A 120 2.20 -17.54 -2.61
C GLY A 120 1.35 -18.77 -2.95
N THR A 121 1.21 -19.14 -4.25
CA THR A 121 0.43 -20.31 -4.69
C THR A 121 1.36 -21.42 -5.20
N GLU A 122 1.02 -22.66 -4.91
CA GLU A 122 1.74 -23.84 -5.42
C GLU A 122 1.24 -24.28 -6.80
N SER A 123 0.03 -23.86 -7.18
CA SER A 123 -0.59 -24.24 -8.46
C SER A 123 -0.06 -23.37 -9.60
N LEU A 124 0.42 -24.02 -10.66
CA LEU A 124 0.81 -23.38 -11.91
C LEU A 124 -0.37 -23.23 -12.88
N GLU A 125 -1.43 -23.99 -12.64
CA GLU A 125 -2.64 -23.99 -13.45
C GLU A 125 -3.47 -22.73 -13.15
N GLY A 126 -3.87 -22.03 -14.18
CA GLY A 126 -4.70 -20.83 -14.03
C GLY A 126 -3.99 -19.58 -13.52
N ILE A 127 -2.66 -19.60 -13.25
CA ILE A 127 -1.93 -18.48 -12.64
C ILE A 127 -2.04 -17.17 -13.45
N VAL A 128 -2.13 -17.26 -14.76
CA VAL A 128 -2.34 -16.11 -15.64
C VAL A 128 -3.74 -15.52 -15.47
N LYS A 129 -4.73 -16.40 -15.28
CA LYS A 129 -6.12 -16.02 -15.01
C LYS A 129 -6.21 -15.34 -13.64
N LEU A 130 -5.54 -15.91 -12.64
CA LEU A 130 -5.43 -15.33 -11.29
C LEU A 130 -4.83 -13.92 -11.33
N ALA A 131 -3.70 -13.74 -12.00
CA ALA A 131 -3.07 -12.43 -12.13
C ALA A 131 -3.99 -11.39 -12.81
N LYS A 132 -4.72 -11.78 -13.85
CA LYS A 132 -5.74 -10.92 -14.47
C LYS A 132 -6.86 -10.55 -13.49
N HIS A 133 -7.37 -11.52 -12.72
CA HIS A 133 -8.40 -11.28 -11.73
C HIS A 133 -7.93 -10.32 -10.64
N VAL A 134 -6.72 -10.53 -10.10
CA VAL A 134 -6.12 -9.65 -9.10
C VAL A 134 -6.11 -8.20 -9.59
N LEU A 135 -5.66 -7.97 -10.82
CA LEU A 135 -5.64 -6.63 -11.40
C LEU A 135 -7.01 -5.97 -11.54
N HIS A 136 -7.98 -6.72 -12.05
CA HIS A 136 -9.34 -6.19 -12.21
C HIS A 136 -9.95 -5.83 -10.86
N ILE A 137 -9.78 -6.70 -9.86
CA ILE A 137 -10.34 -6.48 -8.52
C ILE A 137 -9.65 -5.30 -7.84
N THR A 138 -8.32 -5.24 -7.91
CA THR A 138 -7.55 -4.11 -7.39
C THR A 138 -8.02 -2.81 -8.02
N GLY A 139 -8.08 -2.74 -9.35
CA GLY A 139 -8.51 -1.52 -10.04
C GLY A 139 -9.94 -1.10 -9.67
N ILE A 140 -10.87 -2.05 -9.50
CA ILE A 140 -12.25 -1.76 -9.07
C ILE A 140 -12.26 -1.20 -7.64
N ILE A 141 -11.54 -1.84 -6.71
CA ILE A 141 -11.51 -1.41 -5.31
C ILE A 141 -10.85 -0.03 -5.18
N GLU A 142 -9.74 0.18 -5.86
CA GLU A 142 -9.04 1.47 -5.88
C GLU A 142 -9.91 2.57 -6.49
N LEU A 143 -10.63 2.27 -7.57
CA LEU A 143 -11.55 3.21 -8.20
C LEU A 143 -12.72 3.56 -7.26
N LEU A 144 -13.33 2.58 -6.61
CA LEU A 144 -14.41 2.80 -5.64
C LEU A 144 -13.91 3.64 -4.46
N GLY A 145 -12.73 3.33 -3.93
CA GLY A 145 -12.09 4.14 -2.88
C GLY A 145 -11.84 5.58 -3.32
N ALA A 146 -11.33 5.77 -4.53
CA ALA A 146 -11.11 7.11 -5.08
C ALA A 146 -12.42 7.90 -5.26
N ILE A 147 -13.50 7.24 -5.71
CA ILE A 147 -14.84 7.88 -5.82
C ILE A 147 -15.32 8.33 -4.45
N VAL A 148 -15.24 7.49 -3.42
CA VAL A 148 -15.69 7.88 -2.07
C VAL A 148 -14.82 9.00 -1.49
N LEU A 149 -13.49 8.95 -1.64
CA LEU A 149 -12.58 10.02 -1.21
C LEU A 149 -12.82 11.33 -1.97
N SER A 150 -13.22 11.27 -3.24
CA SER A 150 -13.48 12.47 -4.05
C SER A 150 -14.62 13.32 -3.50
N ILE A 151 -15.57 12.72 -2.77
CA ILE A 151 -16.68 13.42 -2.11
C ILE A 151 -16.15 14.48 -1.12
N ARG A 152 -14.96 14.23 -0.50
CA ARG A 152 -14.33 15.17 0.44
C ARG A 152 -13.21 15.99 -0.18
N PHE A 153 -12.42 15.40 -1.07
CA PHE A 153 -11.25 16.08 -1.63
C PHE A 153 -11.61 17.05 -2.76
N VAL A 154 -12.59 16.71 -3.61
CA VAL A 154 -13.00 17.59 -4.72
C VAL A 154 -13.57 18.93 -4.25
N PRO A 155 -14.51 19.00 -3.29
CA PRO A 155 -15.00 20.28 -2.78
C PRO A 155 -13.92 21.14 -2.13
N LYS A 156 -12.90 20.53 -1.51
CA LYS A 156 -11.84 21.25 -0.78
C LYS A 156 -10.70 21.73 -1.68
N TYR A 157 -10.31 20.94 -2.69
CA TYR A 157 -9.10 21.20 -3.50
C TYR A 157 -9.42 21.52 -4.97
N GLY A 158 -10.69 21.52 -5.37
CA GLY A 158 -11.13 21.64 -6.76
C GLY A 158 -11.09 20.30 -7.50
N PHE A 159 -11.75 20.25 -8.67
CA PHE A 159 -12.01 18.98 -9.37
C PHE A 159 -10.72 18.21 -9.73
N PHE A 160 -9.80 18.84 -10.46
CA PHE A 160 -8.60 18.14 -10.95
C PHE A 160 -7.66 17.70 -9.81
N LYS A 161 -7.36 18.62 -8.89
CA LYS A 161 -6.45 18.34 -7.77
C LYS A 161 -7.10 17.38 -6.76
N GLY A 162 -8.39 17.56 -6.46
CA GLY A 162 -9.13 16.69 -5.57
C GLY A 162 -9.25 15.27 -6.10
N MET A 163 -9.50 15.10 -7.41
CA MET A 163 -9.56 13.79 -8.06
C MET A 163 -8.20 13.11 -8.02
N TRP A 164 -7.11 13.83 -8.32
CA TRP A 164 -5.75 13.29 -8.22
C TRP A 164 -5.41 12.82 -6.81
N PHE A 165 -5.75 13.63 -5.79
CA PHE A 165 -5.57 13.26 -4.40
C PHE A 165 -6.37 12.01 -4.04
N SER A 166 -7.60 11.91 -4.51
CA SER A 166 -8.46 10.74 -4.27
C SER A 166 -7.87 9.47 -4.85
N ILE A 167 -7.40 9.51 -6.09
CA ILE A 167 -6.76 8.37 -6.76
C ILE A 167 -5.47 7.97 -6.02
N PHE A 168 -4.61 8.95 -5.73
CA PHE A 168 -3.33 8.69 -5.08
C PHE A 168 -3.50 8.05 -3.71
N HIS A 169 -4.38 8.61 -2.86
CA HIS A 169 -4.60 8.06 -1.52
C HIS A 169 -5.33 6.72 -1.53
N SER A 170 -6.23 6.50 -2.50
CA SER A 170 -6.89 5.20 -2.66
C SER A 170 -5.89 4.10 -3.00
N VAL A 171 -5.01 4.32 -3.97
CA VAL A 171 -3.95 3.39 -4.36
C VAL A 171 -2.94 3.20 -3.22
N SER A 172 -2.49 4.30 -2.60
CA SER A 172 -1.54 4.26 -1.48
C SER A 172 -2.10 3.48 -0.29
N ALA A 173 -3.40 3.62 0.01
CA ALA A 173 -4.07 2.90 1.08
C ALA A 173 -4.26 1.42 0.75
N PHE A 174 -4.74 1.09 -0.46
CA PHE A 174 -4.94 -0.29 -0.87
C PHE A 174 -3.62 -1.07 -0.92
N CYS A 175 -2.56 -0.45 -1.43
CA CYS A 175 -1.22 -1.03 -1.43
C CYS A 175 -0.54 -1.02 -0.07
N ASN A 176 -1.14 -0.45 0.98
CA ASN A 176 -0.55 -0.27 2.31
C ASN A 176 0.77 0.53 2.29
N ALA A 177 0.84 1.55 1.44
CA ALA A 177 2.08 2.29 1.20
C ALA A 177 2.28 3.50 2.12
N GLY A 178 1.19 4.10 2.65
CA GLY A 178 1.27 5.21 3.59
C GLY A 178 1.78 6.55 3.05
N PHE A 179 1.96 6.64 1.74
CA PHE A 179 2.35 7.91 1.12
C PHE A 179 1.16 8.86 1.05
N ASP A 180 1.38 10.12 1.42
CA ASP A 180 0.43 11.21 1.23
C ASP A 180 0.99 12.30 0.30
N ILE A 181 0.10 13.03 -0.37
CA ILE A 181 0.44 14.14 -1.25
C ILE A 181 -0.32 15.43 -0.91
N ILE A 182 -0.95 15.52 0.28
CA ILE A 182 -1.68 16.71 0.71
C ILE A 182 -0.73 17.92 0.81
N GLY A 183 0.52 17.66 1.18
CA GLY A 183 1.61 18.64 1.07
C GLY A 183 1.85 19.50 2.31
N ASP A 184 1.07 19.32 3.37
CA ASP A 184 1.26 20.00 4.65
C ASP A 184 2.23 19.26 5.61
N GLY A 185 2.71 18.06 5.20
CA GLY A 185 3.60 17.21 5.99
C GLY A 185 2.95 16.58 7.22
N LYS A 186 1.62 16.67 7.30
CA LYS A 186 0.85 16.20 8.46
C LYS A 186 0.06 14.91 8.20
N SER A 187 0.30 14.24 7.07
CA SER A 187 -0.43 13.05 6.65
C SER A 187 -1.96 13.27 6.75
N MET A 188 -2.69 12.37 7.42
CA MET A 188 -4.14 12.48 7.58
C MET A 188 -4.59 13.28 8.80
N LEU A 189 -3.68 13.96 9.52
CA LEU A 189 -4.03 14.78 10.69
C LEU A 189 -5.09 15.84 10.38
N SER A 190 -5.05 16.45 9.19
CA SER A 190 -6.05 17.44 8.75
C SER A 190 -7.45 16.84 8.54
N TYR A 191 -7.57 15.51 8.52
CA TYR A 191 -8.82 14.75 8.35
C TYR A 191 -9.14 13.85 9.55
N ARG A 192 -8.47 14.06 10.71
CA ARG A 192 -8.65 13.23 11.91
C ARG A 192 -10.09 13.18 12.42
N HIS A 193 -10.91 14.18 12.10
CA HIS A 193 -12.31 14.29 12.50
C HIS A 193 -13.28 13.92 11.37
N ASP A 194 -12.77 13.53 10.19
CA ASP A 194 -13.62 13.15 9.06
C ASP A 194 -13.78 11.62 8.99
N PRO A 195 -14.95 11.08 9.44
CA PRO A 195 -15.13 9.63 9.48
C PRO A 195 -15.17 9.03 8.06
N LEU A 196 -15.63 9.78 7.04
CA LEU A 196 -15.68 9.26 5.68
C LEU A 196 -14.27 9.00 5.14
N VAL A 197 -13.34 9.94 5.33
CA VAL A 197 -11.95 9.76 4.86
C VAL A 197 -11.26 8.64 5.63
N LEU A 198 -11.29 8.69 6.97
CA LEU A 198 -10.59 7.70 7.80
C LEU A 198 -11.14 6.29 7.63
N CYS A 199 -12.47 6.11 7.61
CA CYS A 199 -13.06 4.80 7.39
C CYS A 199 -12.77 4.26 6.00
N THR A 200 -12.81 5.11 4.96
CA THR A 200 -12.49 4.67 3.59
C THR A 200 -11.05 4.19 3.49
N LEU A 201 -10.10 4.96 4.02
CA LEU A 201 -8.69 4.56 4.04
C LEU A 201 -8.50 3.29 4.87
N ALA A 202 -9.11 3.19 6.05
CA ALA A 202 -9.02 1.99 6.90
C ALA A 202 -9.56 0.74 6.20
N ILE A 203 -10.69 0.85 5.50
CA ILE A 203 -11.28 -0.25 4.73
C ILE A 203 -10.34 -0.66 3.58
N LEU A 204 -9.79 0.29 2.82
CA LEU A 204 -8.85 0.01 1.73
C LEU A 204 -7.60 -0.70 2.25
N VAL A 205 -7.02 -0.22 3.35
CA VAL A 205 -5.88 -0.85 4.03
C VAL A 205 -6.21 -2.28 4.48
N ALA A 206 -7.35 -2.46 5.14
CA ALA A 206 -7.78 -3.77 5.62
C ALA A 206 -7.99 -4.75 4.47
N ILE A 207 -8.62 -4.31 3.40
CA ILE A 207 -8.88 -5.08 2.20
C ILE A 207 -7.55 -5.45 1.48
N GLY A 208 -6.67 -4.47 1.27
CA GLY A 208 -5.37 -4.69 0.63
C GLY A 208 -4.48 -5.67 1.40
N GLY A 209 -4.53 -5.62 2.73
CA GLY A 209 -3.77 -6.49 3.61
C GLY A 209 -4.21 -7.95 3.71
N LEU A 210 -5.38 -8.34 3.13
CA LEU A 210 -5.87 -9.73 3.19
C LEU A 210 -5.05 -10.72 2.35
N GLY A 211 -4.37 -10.23 1.32
CA GLY A 211 -3.65 -11.09 0.38
C GLY A 211 -4.52 -11.67 -0.74
N PHE A 212 -3.91 -11.87 -1.90
CA PHE A 212 -4.61 -12.23 -3.13
C PHE A 212 -5.25 -13.62 -3.10
N ILE A 213 -4.66 -14.59 -2.37
CA ILE A 213 -5.20 -15.95 -2.21
C ILE A 213 -6.55 -15.91 -1.48
N VAL A 214 -6.67 -15.08 -0.46
CA VAL A 214 -7.92 -14.92 0.30
C VAL A 214 -9.01 -14.31 -0.59
N TRP A 215 -8.64 -13.32 -1.42
CA TRP A 215 -9.53 -12.71 -2.39
C TRP A 215 -10.06 -13.72 -3.41
N GLU A 216 -9.17 -14.54 -3.97
CA GLU A 216 -9.57 -15.59 -4.91
C GLU A 216 -10.56 -16.57 -4.27
N ASP A 217 -10.27 -17.00 -3.04
CA ASP A 217 -11.13 -17.92 -2.30
C ASP A 217 -12.52 -17.32 -2.01
N ILE A 218 -12.59 -16.05 -1.62
CA ILE A 218 -13.84 -15.32 -1.38
C ILE A 218 -14.69 -15.25 -2.66
N ILE A 219 -14.07 -14.85 -3.78
CA ILE A 219 -14.77 -14.65 -5.05
C ILE A 219 -15.22 -15.98 -5.66
N ALA A 220 -14.38 -17.03 -5.57
CA ALA A 220 -14.70 -18.34 -6.11
C ALA A 220 -15.84 -19.00 -5.33
N LYS A 221 -15.85 -18.90 -4.00
CA LYS A 221 -16.76 -19.69 -3.15
C LYS A 221 -17.99 -18.92 -2.69
N LYS A 222 -17.95 -17.58 -2.64
CA LYS A 222 -19.07 -16.68 -2.31
C LYS A 222 -19.86 -17.02 -1.02
N SER A 223 -19.33 -17.91 -0.17
CA SER A 223 -20.00 -18.37 1.05
C SER A 223 -18.97 -18.65 2.14
N TRP A 224 -19.17 -18.05 3.33
CA TRP A 224 -18.30 -18.25 4.49
C TRP A 224 -18.06 -19.74 4.83
N LYS A 225 -19.11 -20.57 4.77
CA LYS A 225 -18.99 -21.99 5.10
C LYS A 225 -18.04 -22.75 4.17
N LYS A 226 -17.97 -22.34 2.91
CA LYS A 226 -17.17 -23.00 1.86
C LYS A 226 -15.72 -22.48 1.79
N LEU A 227 -15.39 -21.36 2.46
CA LEU A 227 -14.02 -20.83 2.45
C LEU A 227 -13.03 -21.83 3.03
N ASN A 228 -11.80 -21.78 2.51
CA ASN A 228 -10.69 -22.56 3.05
C ASN A 228 -10.39 -22.14 4.50
N VAL A 229 -9.88 -23.06 5.30
CA VAL A 229 -9.48 -22.80 6.68
C VAL A 229 -8.47 -21.66 6.74
N TYR A 230 -7.51 -21.64 5.82
CA TYR A 230 -6.52 -20.58 5.68
C TYR A 230 -7.17 -19.18 5.55
N SER A 231 -8.12 -19.02 4.63
CA SER A 231 -8.83 -17.74 4.42
C SER A 231 -9.63 -17.32 5.65
N LYS A 232 -10.31 -18.27 6.30
CA LYS A 232 -11.05 -18.01 7.54
C LYS A 232 -10.16 -17.52 8.67
N VAL A 233 -9.00 -18.18 8.87
CA VAL A 233 -8.05 -17.80 9.92
C VAL A 233 -7.52 -16.39 9.69
N ILE A 234 -7.12 -16.05 8.45
CA ILE A 234 -6.62 -14.70 8.14
C ILE A 234 -7.68 -13.64 8.40
N ILE A 235 -8.92 -13.84 7.91
CA ILE A 235 -10.00 -12.87 8.09
C ILE A 235 -10.32 -12.69 9.57
N LEU A 236 -10.45 -13.78 10.34
CA LEU A 236 -10.74 -13.74 11.77
C LEU A 236 -9.60 -13.08 12.56
N ALA A 237 -8.34 -13.43 12.26
CA ALA A 237 -7.19 -12.81 12.88
C ALA A 237 -7.14 -11.29 12.58
N GLN A 238 -7.44 -10.90 11.34
CA GLN A 238 -7.49 -9.48 10.98
C GLN A 238 -8.54 -8.72 11.76
N ILE A 239 -9.77 -9.23 11.84
CA ILE A 239 -10.86 -8.62 12.61
C ILE A 239 -10.47 -8.57 14.09
N PHE A 240 -9.96 -9.67 14.65
CA PHE A 240 -9.52 -9.74 16.03
C PHE A 240 -8.50 -8.64 16.38
N PHE A 241 -7.42 -8.53 15.60
CA PHE A 241 -6.39 -7.52 15.86
C PHE A 241 -6.88 -6.08 15.67
N ILE A 242 -7.80 -5.83 14.71
CA ILE A 242 -8.41 -4.50 14.55
C ILE A 242 -9.25 -4.17 15.80
N VAL A 243 -10.09 -5.08 16.26
CA VAL A 243 -10.97 -4.84 17.40
C VAL A 243 -10.17 -4.68 18.70
N VAL A 244 -9.26 -5.62 18.97
CA VAL A 244 -8.40 -5.56 20.18
C VAL A 244 -7.48 -4.33 20.13
N GLY A 245 -6.87 -4.05 18.98
CA GLY A 245 -6.01 -2.87 18.81
C GLY A 245 -6.78 -1.57 19.04
N THR A 246 -7.99 -1.45 18.50
CA THR A 246 -8.86 -0.30 18.73
C THR A 246 -9.17 -0.10 20.21
N PHE A 247 -9.54 -1.19 20.90
CA PHE A 247 -9.87 -1.16 22.32
C PHE A 247 -8.67 -0.76 23.18
N VAL A 248 -7.49 -1.32 22.90
CA VAL A 248 -6.27 -1.01 23.65
C VAL A 248 -5.84 0.45 23.41
N TYR A 249 -5.81 0.93 22.14
CA TYR A 249 -5.52 2.35 21.89
C TYR A 249 -6.52 3.29 22.54
N PHE A 250 -7.82 2.94 22.53
CA PHE A 250 -8.85 3.72 23.17
C PHE A 250 -8.60 3.86 24.67
N ILE A 251 -8.25 2.78 25.38
CA ILE A 251 -7.97 2.81 26.81
C ILE A 251 -6.69 3.60 27.11
N LEU A 252 -5.60 3.32 26.39
CA LEU A 252 -4.29 3.90 26.68
C LEU A 252 -4.23 5.40 26.37
N GLU A 253 -4.97 5.85 25.35
CA GLU A 253 -4.96 7.25 24.92
C GLU A 253 -6.18 8.05 25.44
N TYR A 254 -7.12 7.43 26.15
CA TYR A 254 -8.38 8.05 26.57
C TYR A 254 -8.20 9.39 27.32
N GLY A 255 -7.21 9.45 28.21
CA GLY A 255 -6.87 10.63 29.01
C GLY A 255 -5.74 11.49 28.44
N ASN A 256 -5.12 11.10 27.34
CA ASN A 256 -3.99 11.82 26.78
C ASN A 256 -4.45 13.06 25.98
N ILE A 257 -4.37 14.22 26.61
CA ILE A 257 -4.78 15.52 26.03
C ILE A 257 -3.99 15.86 24.75
N ASN A 258 -2.75 15.37 24.61
CA ASN A 258 -1.91 15.64 23.45
C ASN A 258 -2.32 14.83 22.20
N THR A 259 -3.20 13.84 22.37
CA THR A 259 -3.72 13.00 21.28
C THR A 259 -5.24 13.10 21.18
N ILE A 260 -5.99 12.22 21.88
CA ILE A 260 -7.45 12.13 21.76
C ILE A 260 -8.19 12.57 23.01
N GLY A 261 -7.48 12.93 24.11
CA GLY A 261 -8.09 13.19 25.42
C GLY A 261 -9.16 14.29 25.44
N ALA A 262 -8.95 15.34 24.63
CA ALA A 262 -9.88 16.46 24.53
C ALA A 262 -11.04 16.25 23.56
N GLU A 263 -11.09 15.10 22.85
CA GLU A 263 -12.07 14.84 21.80
C GLU A 263 -13.38 14.20 22.33
N SER A 264 -14.43 14.26 21.52
CA SER A 264 -15.68 13.54 21.80
C SER A 264 -15.46 12.01 21.76
N VAL A 265 -16.29 11.25 22.47
CA VAL A 265 -16.15 9.77 22.52
C VAL A 265 -16.17 9.14 21.13
N GLY A 266 -17.01 9.64 20.22
CA GLY A 266 -17.08 9.13 18.85
C GLY A 266 -15.77 9.37 18.08
N GLN A 267 -15.15 10.55 18.25
CA GLN A 267 -13.85 10.88 17.65
C GLN A 267 -12.72 10.05 18.26
N LYS A 268 -12.74 9.82 19.57
CA LYS A 268 -11.80 8.93 20.26
C LYS A 268 -11.84 7.51 19.68
N ILE A 269 -13.04 6.96 19.48
CA ILE A 269 -13.23 5.63 18.89
C ILE A 269 -12.71 5.62 17.45
N LEU A 270 -13.06 6.62 16.63
CA LEU A 270 -12.63 6.72 15.25
C LEU A 270 -11.09 6.79 15.13
N ALA A 271 -10.46 7.63 15.93
CA ALA A 271 -9.01 7.80 15.94
C ALA A 271 -8.30 6.51 16.40
N SER A 272 -8.81 5.86 17.47
CA SER A 272 -8.26 4.58 17.96
C SER A 272 -8.43 3.45 16.94
N PHE A 273 -9.58 3.40 16.25
CA PHE A 273 -9.83 2.45 15.16
C PHE A 273 -8.84 2.67 14.02
N PHE A 274 -8.69 3.92 13.56
CA PHE A 274 -7.77 4.22 12.47
C PHE A 274 -6.32 3.92 12.88
N GLN A 275 -5.91 4.27 14.10
CA GLN A 275 -4.58 3.96 14.61
C GLN A 275 -4.33 2.46 14.66
N SER A 276 -5.30 1.66 15.08
CA SER A 276 -5.20 0.19 15.08
C SER A 276 -5.01 -0.39 13.67
N VAL A 277 -5.70 0.18 12.68
CA VAL A 277 -5.59 -0.28 11.28
C VAL A 277 -4.27 0.17 10.67
N THR A 278 -3.89 1.45 10.85
CA THR A 278 -2.69 2.00 10.20
C THR A 278 -1.39 1.39 10.71
N THR A 279 -1.30 1.04 12.00
CA THR A 279 -0.14 0.34 12.56
C THR A 279 0.06 -1.06 11.98
N ARG A 280 -0.91 -1.59 11.27
CA ARG A 280 -0.82 -2.84 10.52
C ARG A 280 -0.41 -2.61 9.07
N THR A 281 0.77 -2.01 8.87
CA THR A 281 1.46 -1.80 7.59
C THR A 281 0.96 -0.67 6.69
N ALA A 282 0.04 0.21 7.13
CA ALA A 282 -0.48 1.26 6.25
C ALA A 282 0.35 2.56 6.25
N GLY A 283 0.86 2.98 7.41
CA GLY A 283 1.76 4.15 7.52
C GLY A 283 1.09 5.52 7.44
N PHE A 284 -0.25 5.62 7.42
CA PHE A 284 -0.94 6.91 7.49
C PHE A 284 -1.09 7.39 8.93
N ASP A 285 -0.77 8.65 9.20
CA ASP A 285 -0.87 9.25 10.53
C ASP A 285 -2.12 10.13 10.67
N ALA A 286 -3.08 9.70 11.49
CA ALA A 286 -4.20 10.52 11.95
C ALA A 286 -3.96 11.11 13.35
N LEU A 287 -2.94 10.62 14.07
CA LEU A 287 -2.46 11.10 15.36
C LEU A 287 -0.98 11.45 15.27
N ILE A 288 -0.54 12.38 16.09
CA ILE A 288 0.89 12.73 16.19
C ILE A 288 1.59 11.60 16.95
N GLN A 289 2.33 10.74 16.22
CA GLN A 289 2.94 9.53 16.77
C GLN A 289 3.88 9.81 17.95
N ASN A 290 4.58 10.96 17.94
CA ASN A 290 5.47 11.36 19.04
C ASN A 290 4.73 11.62 20.36
N ASN A 291 3.46 12.04 20.28
CA ASN A 291 2.63 12.39 21.43
C ASN A 291 1.87 11.21 22.03
N LEU A 292 1.95 10.03 21.40
CA LEU A 292 1.38 8.80 21.96
C LEU A 292 2.09 8.43 23.25
N THR A 293 1.35 7.81 24.18
CA THR A 293 1.92 7.26 25.41
C THR A 293 2.93 6.15 25.07
N ASP A 294 3.90 5.90 25.93
CA ASP A 294 4.93 4.88 25.66
C ASP A 294 4.34 3.48 25.59
N LEU A 295 3.26 3.22 26.36
CA LEU A 295 2.51 1.97 26.27
C LEU A 295 1.81 1.82 24.92
N SER A 296 1.24 2.89 24.36
CA SER A 296 0.66 2.89 23.02
C SER A 296 1.68 2.64 21.93
N LYS A 297 2.89 3.21 22.05
CA LYS A 297 4.00 2.96 21.12
C LYS A 297 4.46 1.50 21.20
N ALA A 298 4.61 0.97 22.41
CA ALA A 298 4.97 -0.44 22.60
C ALA A 298 3.90 -1.37 22.02
N TRP A 299 2.61 -1.08 22.26
CA TRP A 299 1.50 -1.83 21.68
C TRP A 299 1.50 -1.77 20.16
N GLY A 300 1.74 -0.59 19.57
CA GLY A 300 1.88 -0.43 18.13
C GLY A 300 2.98 -1.33 17.54
N THR A 301 4.13 -1.43 18.23
CA THR A 301 5.22 -2.34 17.82
C THR A 301 4.77 -3.81 17.84
N VAL A 302 3.99 -4.23 18.84
CA VAL A 302 3.43 -5.59 18.91
C VAL A 302 2.48 -5.84 17.75
N LEU A 303 1.60 -4.87 17.41
CA LEU A 303 0.70 -4.98 16.27
C LEU A 303 1.45 -5.08 14.93
N MET A 304 2.52 -4.29 14.76
CA MET A 304 3.37 -4.37 13.56
C MET A 304 4.02 -5.75 13.43
N LEU A 305 4.55 -6.32 14.52
CA LEU A 305 5.15 -7.66 14.52
C LEU A 305 4.14 -8.78 14.27
N SER A 306 2.89 -8.61 14.68
CA SER A 306 1.85 -9.65 14.51
C SER A 306 1.58 -10.02 13.06
N LEU A 307 1.83 -9.10 12.12
CA LEU A 307 1.64 -9.33 10.68
C LEU A 307 2.68 -10.27 10.08
N ILE A 308 3.88 -10.31 10.64
CA ILE A 308 4.95 -11.22 10.18
C ILE A 308 4.53 -12.69 10.38
N HIS A 309 3.73 -12.97 11.40
CA HIS A 309 3.30 -14.33 11.74
C HIS A 309 2.02 -14.76 10.99
N ILE A 310 1.25 -13.83 10.46
CA ILE A 310 0.05 -14.10 9.65
C ILE A 310 0.38 -14.29 8.19
#